data_0df2dbacbde7bf2d5bafa0bd9de0f473
#
_entry.id   0df2dbacbde7bf2d5bafa0bd9de0f473
#
_cell.length_a   1.000
_cell.length_b   1.000
_cell.length_c   1.000
_cell.angle_alpha   90.00
_cell.angle_beta   90.00
_cell.angle_gamma   90.00
#
_symmetry.space_group_name_H-M   'P 1'
#
loop_
_entity.id
_entity.type
_entity.pdbx_description
1 polymer ?
#
loop_
_entity_poly.entity_id
_entity_poly.type
_entity_poly.pdbx_seq_one_letter_code
_entity_poly.pdbx_strand_id
1 'polypeptide(L)'
;PYSTRFRSDCGEGAEEVLAARLGIPTGTGISNILTPSTLKPSASALPYMAKLLAEYVTGEQQEKFSTADTDRGIEMEPVAGRMYEALTGNKIEHVGMVYRDDARDRACSPDGLIIEGGSTVHLYKKGLEIKCPQLKTHIGYVLKGVLPNDYKLQVHGCMYITGLDSWDFMSFH
;
A
#
# COMPACT_ATOMS: atom_id res chain seq x y z
N PRO A 1 12.82 8.23 16.81
CA PRO A 1 11.49 8.39 17.37
C PRO A 1 10.50 8.37 16.21
N TYR A 2 9.74 7.27 16.11
CA TYR A 2 8.76 7.06 15.04
C TYR A 2 7.50 7.87 15.37
N SER A 3 7.40 9.09 14.88
CA SER A 3 6.14 9.85 14.94
C SER A 3 5.30 9.62 13.69
N THR A 4 5.08 8.36 13.34
CA THR A 4 4.09 8.00 12.34
C THR A 4 2.71 8.20 12.96
N ARG A 5 2.02 9.23 12.56
CA ARG A 5 0.63 9.45 12.99
C ARG A 5 -0.25 8.59 12.12
N PHE A 6 -0.62 7.43 12.66
CA PHE A 6 -1.61 6.55 12.04
C PHE A 6 -3.01 7.15 12.19
N ARG A 7 -3.79 7.14 11.12
CA ARG A 7 -5.23 7.28 11.20
C ARG A 7 -5.84 5.89 11.15
N SER A 8 -6.31 5.42 12.29
CA SER A 8 -6.74 4.04 12.49
C SER A 8 -8.16 3.69 12.02
N ASP A 9 -8.97 4.64 11.60
CA ASP A 9 -10.41 4.40 11.49
C ASP A 9 -10.96 4.45 10.05
N CYS A 10 -10.10 4.57 9.04
CA CYS A 10 -10.52 4.67 7.66
C CYS A 10 -10.13 3.40 6.90
N GLY A 11 -11.10 2.56 6.53
CA GLY A 11 -10.90 1.50 5.55
C GLY A 11 -10.48 2.06 4.19
N GLU A 12 -9.84 1.26 3.35
CA GLU A 12 -9.60 1.64 1.95
C GLU A 12 -10.92 2.00 1.28
N GLY A 13 -10.96 3.14 0.59
CA GLY A 13 -12.19 3.64 -0.03
C GLY A 13 -13.02 4.58 0.83
N ALA A 14 -12.70 4.77 2.11
CA ALA A 14 -13.34 5.81 2.90
C ALA A 14 -13.03 7.20 2.31
N GLU A 15 -14.02 8.05 2.24
CA GLU A 15 -13.91 9.40 1.65
C GLU A 15 -12.76 10.22 2.28
N GLU A 16 -12.54 10.05 3.57
CA GLU A 16 -11.45 10.69 4.32
C GLU A 16 -10.06 10.23 3.86
N VAL A 17 -9.88 8.94 3.55
CA VAL A 17 -8.63 8.41 3.01
C VAL A 17 -8.38 8.93 1.60
N LEU A 18 -9.44 8.98 0.78
CA LEU A 18 -9.35 9.54 -0.57
C LEU A 18 -8.95 11.01 -0.52
N ALA A 19 -9.58 11.81 0.35
CA ALA A 19 -9.21 13.21 0.54
C ALA A 19 -7.77 13.37 1.05
N ALA A 20 -7.33 12.50 1.95
CA ALA A 20 -5.97 12.52 2.50
C ALA A 20 -4.86 12.16 1.48
N ARG A 21 -5.22 11.53 0.36
CA ARG A 21 -4.29 11.14 -0.73
C ARG A 21 -4.12 12.21 -1.82
N LEU A 22 -5.03 13.20 -1.86
CA LEU A 22 -5.05 14.18 -2.95
C LEU A 22 -3.74 14.99 -2.99
N GLY A 23 -3.16 15.06 -4.18
CA GLY A 23 -2.00 15.88 -4.46
C GLY A 23 -0.68 15.41 -3.84
N ILE A 24 -0.64 14.22 -3.22
CA ILE A 24 0.61 13.69 -2.64
C ILE A 24 1.00 12.35 -3.25
N PRO A 25 2.30 12.08 -3.44
CA PRO A 25 2.76 10.78 -3.90
C PRO A 25 2.52 9.71 -2.85
N THR A 26 2.00 8.57 -3.30
CA THR A 26 1.71 7.41 -2.44
C THR A 26 2.57 6.21 -2.82
N GLY A 27 2.61 5.18 -1.95
CA GLY A 27 3.37 3.96 -2.19
C GLY A 27 3.09 3.33 -3.56
N THR A 28 1.82 3.25 -3.96
CA THR A 28 1.41 2.74 -5.29
C THR A 28 1.88 3.62 -6.44
N GLY A 29 2.03 4.93 -6.22
CA GLY A 29 2.45 5.90 -7.23
C GLY A 29 3.95 5.91 -7.52
N ILE A 30 4.77 5.21 -6.74
CA ILE A 30 6.23 5.24 -6.90
C ILE A 30 6.68 4.66 -8.24
N SER A 31 5.96 3.70 -8.80
CA SER A 31 6.23 3.16 -10.13
C SER A 31 6.03 4.17 -11.27
N ASN A 32 5.29 5.26 -11.03
CA ASN A 32 5.23 6.39 -11.95
C ASN A 32 6.45 7.31 -11.82
N ILE A 33 7.11 7.32 -10.68
CA ILE A 33 8.30 8.16 -10.45
C ILE A 33 9.57 7.45 -10.91
N LEU A 34 9.68 6.15 -10.62
CA LEU A 34 10.84 5.34 -10.92
C LEU A 34 10.46 4.14 -11.81
N THR A 35 11.33 3.80 -12.73
CA THR A 35 11.20 2.57 -13.53
C THR A 35 11.64 1.36 -12.68
N PRO A 36 10.77 0.34 -12.48
CA PRO A 36 11.07 -0.78 -11.57
C PRO A 36 12.36 -1.55 -11.90
N SER A 37 12.68 -1.70 -13.18
CA SER A 37 13.85 -2.49 -13.62
C SER A 37 15.19 -1.75 -13.53
N THR A 38 15.18 -0.41 -13.60
CA THR A 38 16.42 0.38 -13.71
C THR A 38 16.62 1.35 -12.55
N LEU A 39 15.56 1.61 -11.77
CA LEU A 39 15.47 2.64 -10.70
C LEU A 39 15.80 4.06 -11.20
N LYS A 40 15.72 4.28 -12.51
CA LYS A 40 15.87 5.59 -13.13
C LYS A 40 14.51 6.30 -13.18
N PRO A 41 14.49 7.64 -13.34
CA PRO A 41 13.25 8.37 -13.54
C PRO A 41 12.39 7.74 -14.65
N SER A 42 11.11 7.57 -14.34
CA SER A 42 10.12 7.03 -15.29
C SER A 42 9.69 8.09 -16.28
N ALA A 43 9.36 7.68 -17.50
CA ALA A 43 8.70 8.56 -18.48
C ALA A 43 7.33 9.07 -17.98
N SER A 44 6.71 8.34 -17.05
CA SER A 44 5.45 8.72 -16.40
C SER A 44 5.61 9.75 -15.27
N ALA A 45 6.85 10.13 -14.88
CA ALA A 45 7.07 11.00 -13.73
C ALA A 45 6.44 12.39 -13.92
N LEU A 46 6.62 13.00 -15.09
CA LEU A 46 6.03 14.31 -15.38
C LEU A 46 4.51 14.28 -15.46
N PRO A 47 3.86 13.38 -16.20
CA PRO A 47 2.41 13.21 -16.15
C PRO A 47 1.87 12.95 -14.73
N TYR A 48 2.54 12.13 -13.95
CA TYR A 48 2.12 11.86 -12.57
C TYR A 48 2.23 13.10 -11.68
N MET A 49 3.31 13.85 -11.80
CA MET A 49 3.46 15.13 -11.08
C MET A 49 2.38 16.13 -11.48
N ALA A 50 2.06 16.25 -12.77
CA ALA A 50 0.98 17.12 -13.24
C ALA A 50 -0.38 16.71 -12.68
N LYS A 51 -0.66 15.41 -12.59
CA LYS A 51 -1.86 14.86 -11.95
C LYS A 51 -1.93 15.27 -10.48
N LEU A 52 -0.86 15.02 -9.70
CA LEU A 52 -0.83 15.36 -8.28
C LEU A 52 -1.02 16.87 -8.05
N LEU A 53 -0.40 17.70 -8.89
CA LEU A 53 -0.58 19.16 -8.81
C LEU A 53 -2.02 19.57 -9.11
N ALA A 54 -2.65 18.96 -10.11
CA ALA A 54 -4.06 19.22 -10.42
C ALA A 54 -4.96 18.82 -9.25
N GLU A 55 -4.74 17.65 -8.65
CA GLU A 55 -5.48 17.20 -7.45
C GLU A 55 -5.28 18.16 -6.27
N TYR A 56 -4.06 18.62 -6.04
CA TYR A 56 -3.75 19.59 -5.00
C TYR A 56 -4.47 20.93 -5.19
N VAL A 57 -4.51 21.43 -6.43
CA VAL A 57 -5.13 22.74 -6.76
C VAL A 57 -6.65 22.66 -6.73
N THR A 58 -7.22 21.58 -7.23
CA THR A 58 -8.69 21.44 -7.36
C THR A 58 -9.35 20.85 -6.13
N GLY A 59 -8.59 20.11 -5.30
CA GLY A 59 -9.16 19.30 -4.22
C GLY A 59 -9.99 18.12 -4.73
N GLU A 60 -9.86 17.74 -6.00
CA GLU A 60 -10.62 16.68 -6.64
C GLU A 60 -9.72 15.63 -7.27
N GLN A 61 -10.10 14.37 -7.14
CA GLN A 61 -9.40 13.27 -7.77
C GLN A 61 -9.53 13.35 -9.30
N GLN A 62 -8.40 13.39 -10.00
CA GLN A 62 -8.36 13.59 -11.46
C GLN A 62 -8.72 12.33 -12.27
N GLU A 63 -8.53 11.16 -11.70
CA GLU A 63 -8.83 9.88 -12.35
C GLU A 63 -9.48 8.92 -11.36
N LYS A 64 -10.65 8.41 -11.74
CA LYS A 64 -11.33 7.34 -10.99
C LYS A 64 -11.36 6.11 -11.91
N PHE A 65 -10.50 5.15 -11.64
CA PHE A 65 -10.56 3.86 -12.31
C PHE A 65 -11.02 2.80 -11.30
N SER A 66 -12.17 2.20 -11.60
CA SER A 66 -12.57 0.93 -11.02
C SER A 66 -12.67 -0.08 -12.14
N THR A 67 -12.17 -1.28 -11.90
CA THR A 67 -12.31 -2.41 -12.81
C THR A 67 -12.87 -3.58 -12.00
N ALA A 68 -13.46 -4.57 -12.69
CA ALA A 68 -13.94 -5.78 -12.03
C ALA A 68 -12.85 -6.48 -11.20
N ASP A 69 -11.58 -6.38 -11.60
CA ASP A 69 -10.46 -6.93 -10.85
C ASP A 69 -10.16 -6.11 -9.59
N THR A 70 -10.32 -4.79 -9.63
CA THR A 70 -10.18 -3.91 -8.45
C THR A 70 -11.29 -4.19 -7.45
N ASP A 71 -12.54 -4.29 -7.91
CA ASP A 71 -13.70 -4.55 -7.04
C ASP A 71 -13.57 -5.92 -6.36
N ARG A 72 -13.16 -6.94 -7.11
CA ARG A 72 -12.85 -8.26 -6.55
C ARG A 72 -11.71 -8.21 -5.52
N GLY A 73 -10.68 -7.41 -5.77
CA GLY A 73 -9.57 -7.19 -4.84
C GLY A 73 -10.08 -6.68 -3.49
N ILE A 74 -10.90 -5.63 -3.51
CA ILE A 74 -11.50 -5.03 -2.31
C ILE A 74 -12.37 -6.05 -1.53
N GLU A 75 -13.18 -6.85 -2.24
CA GLU A 75 -14.02 -7.87 -1.60
C GLU A 75 -13.22 -8.99 -0.94
N MET A 76 -12.11 -9.41 -1.57
CA MET A 76 -11.31 -10.55 -1.11
C MET A 76 -10.27 -10.20 -0.05
N GLU A 77 -9.85 -8.95 0.03
CA GLU A 77 -8.79 -8.50 0.94
C GLU A 77 -9.08 -8.80 2.42
N PRO A 78 -10.29 -8.56 2.97
CA PRO A 78 -10.59 -8.95 4.36
C PRO A 78 -10.52 -10.46 4.60
N VAL A 79 -10.82 -11.27 3.59
CA VAL A 79 -10.73 -12.75 3.68
C VAL A 79 -9.26 -13.15 3.70
N ALA A 80 -8.46 -12.56 2.82
CA ALA A 80 -7.02 -12.79 2.76
C ALA A 80 -6.33 -12.37 4.07
N GLY A 81 -6.72 -11.24 4.66
CA GLY A 81 -6.20 -10.80 5.95
C GLY A 81 -6.46 -11.81 7.07
N ARG A 82 -7.68 -12.32 7.19
CA ARG A 82 -7.99 -13.38 8.17
C ARG A 82 -7.19 -14.66 7.91
N MET A 83 -6.99 -15.03 6.65
CA MET A 83 -6.16 -16.18 6.30
C MET A 83 -4.69 -15.94 6.68
N TYR A 84 -4.15 -14.74 6.45
CA TYR A 84 -2.81 -14.37 6.88
C TYR A 84 -2.64 -14.53 8.40
N GLU A 85 -3.58 -14.00 9.20
CA GLU A 85 -3.55 -14.14 10.66
C GLU A 85 -3.60 -15.61 11.09
N ALA A 86 -4.46 -16.41 10.45
CA ALA A 86 -4.59 -17.84 10.76
C ALA A 86 -3.32 -18.65 10.45
N LEU A 87 -2.62 -18.30 9.34
CA LEU A 87 -1.42 -19.01 8.91
C LEU A 87 -0.17 -18.59 9.71
N THR A 88 -0.08 -17.34 10.13
CA THR A 88 1.13 -16.80 10.74
C THR A 88 1.05 -16.68 12.26
N GLY A 89 -0.15 -16.66 12.83
CA GLY A 89 -0.39 -16.35 14.25
C GLY A 89 -0.19 -14.87 14.61
N ASN A 90 0.15 -14.04 13.64
CA ASN A 90 0.31 -12.59 13.81
C ASN A 90 -1.05 -11.89 13.78
N LYS A 91 -1.09 -10.65 14.27
CA LYS A 91 -2.27 -9.79 14.18
C LYS A 91 -2.04 -8.65 13.20
N ILE A 92 -3.08 -8.38 12.41
CA ILE A 92 -3.10 -7.26 11.49
C ILE A 92 -3.82 -6.09 12.15
N GLU A 93 -3.17 -4.93 12.17
CA GLU A 93 -3.83 -3.67 12.46
C GLU A 93 -4.05 -2.93 11.14
N HIS A 94 -5.32 -2.68 10.83
CA HIS A 94 -5.70 -1.91 9.65
C HIS A 94 -5.53 -0.42 9.93
N VAL A 95 -4.78 0.25 9.08
CA VAL A 95 -4.52 1.68 9.16
C VAL A 95 -4.88 2.32 7.84
N GLY A 96 -5.48 3.51 7.85
CA GLY A 96 -5.85 4.21 6.62
C GLY A 96 -4.63 4.75 5.89
N MET A 97 -4.15 5.89 6.32
CA MET A 97 -2.98 6.55 5.72
C MET A 97 -1.85 6.70 6.72
N VAL A 98 -0.65 6.36 6.28
CA VAL A 98 0.60 6.58 7.02
C VAL A 98 1.41 7.64 6.28
N TYR A 99 1.73 8.73 6.96
CA TYR A 99 2.59 9.79 6.43
C TYR A 99 4.02 9.57 6.91
N ARG A 100 4.99 9.93 6.05
CA ARG A 100 6.41 9.84 6.40
C ARG A 100 6.77 10.67 7.62
N ASP A 101 6.23 11.89 7.69
CA ASP A 101 6.49 12.87 8.74
C ASP A 101 5.35 13.92 8.81
N ASP A 102 5.53 14.92 9.66
CA ASP A 102 4.54 15.98 9.88
C ASP A 102 4.34 16.90 8.67
N ALA A 103 5.25 16.89 7.67
CA ALA A 103 5.07 17.65 6.42
C ALA A 103 3.93 17.08 5.57
N ARG A 104 3.60 15.78 5.74
CA ARG A 104 2.52 15.07 5.03
C ARG A 104 2.60 15.17 3.51
N ASP A 105 3.83 15.29 2.98
CA ASP A 105 4.09 15.42 1.56
C ASP A 105 4.23 14.08 0.82
N ARG A 106 4.18 12.98 1.55
CA ARG A 106 4.24 11.60 1.02
C ARG A 106 3.61 10.62 2.00
N ALA A 107 2.90 9.64 1.47
CA ALA A 107 2.15 8.71 2.29
C ALA A 107 2.07 7.31 1.65
N CYS A 108 1.65 6.33 2.44
CA CYS A 108 1.20 5.04 1.95
C CYS A 108 -0.08 4.60 2.70
N SER A 109 -0.82 3.70 2.07
CA SER A 109 -1.92 3.00 2.71
C SER A 109 -1.56 1.51 2.65
N PRO A 110 -0.95 0.96 3.71
CA PRO A 110 -0.68 -0.46 3.77
C PRO A 110 -1.98 -1.23 3.98
N ASP A 111 -2.07 -2.45 3.45
CA ASP A 111 -3.22 -3.33 3.70
C ASP A 111 -3.26 -3.80 5.16
N GLY A 112 -2.12 -3.66 5.85
CA GLY A 112 -2.03 -3.82 7.28
C GLY A 112 -0.64 -3.56 7.86
N LEU A 113 -0.61 -3.32 9.15
CA LEU A 113 0.62 -3.32 9.95
C LEU A 113 0.59 -4.51 10.90
N ILE A 114 1.71 -5.21 11.01
CA ILE A 114 1.78 -6.48 11.71
C ILE A 114 2.28 -6.28 13.14
N ILE A 115 1.49 -6.78 14.09
CA ILE A 115 1.86 -6.92 15.49
C ILE A 115 2.23 -8.38 15.70
N GLU A 116 3.50 -8.67 16.02
CA GLU A 116 3.91 -10.03 16.35
C GLU A 116 3.29 -10.49 17.68
N GLY A 117 2.81 -11.74 17.69
CA GLY A 117 2.00 -12.30 18.75
C GLY A 117 2.55 -12.08 20.15
N GLY A 118 1.69 -11.59 21.04
CA GLY A 118 1.96 -11.45 22.47
C GLY A 118 2.62 -10.15 22.93
N SER A 119 2.93 -9.21 22.06
CA SER A 119 3.48 -7.92 22.47
C SER A 119 2.38 -7.04 23.10
N THR A 120 2.58 -6.64 24.33
CA THR A 120 1.74 -5.65 25.02
C THR A 120 2.09 -4.21 24.62
N VAL A 121 3.15 -4.02 23.85
CA VAL A 121 3.59 -2.75 23.31
C VAL A 121 3.25 -2.76 21.82
N HIS A 122 2.42 -1.83 21.39
CA HIS A 122 2.07 -1.63 19.96
C HIS A 122 3.29 -1.16 19.15
N LEU A 123 4.22 -2.06 18.91
CA LEU A 123 5.36 -1.87 18.04
C LEU A 123 5.11 -2.72 16.79
N TYR A 124 4.83 -2.03 15.70
CA TYR A 124 4.75 -2.70 14.40
C TYR A 124 6.13 -3.18 14.00
N LYS A 125 6.20 -4.45 13.58
CA LYS A 125 7.46 -5.08 13.17
C LYS A 125 7.63 -5.06 11.67
N LYS A 126 6.52 -5.14 10.96
CA LYS A 126 6.50 -5.16 9.50
C LYS A 126 5.16 -4.70 8.96
N GLY A 127 5.11 -4.33 7.71
CA GLY A 127 3.87 -4.08 7.00
C GLY A 127 3.42 -5.29 6.20
N LEU A 128 2.22 -5.20 5.65
CA LEU A 128 1.59 -6.22 4.82
C LEU A 128 1.06 -5.59 3.54
N GLU A 129 1.28 -6.26 2.43
CA GLU A 129 0.67 -5.99 1.14
C GLU A 129 -0.07 -7.24 0.68
N ILE A 130 -1.36 -7.12 0.42
CA ILE A 130 -2.23 -8.20 -0.04
C ILE A 130 -2.59 -7.95 -1.50
N LYS A 131 -2.51 -8.99 -2.32
CA LYS A 131 -2.99 -8.95 -3.69
C LYS A 131 -3.88 -10.14 -3.97
N CYS A 132 -5.07 -9.85 -4.50
CA CYS A 132 -6.08 -10.86 -4.84
C CYS A 132 -6.23 -10.95 -6.38
N PRO A 133 -5.19 -11.39 -7.13
CA PRO A 133 -5.24 -11.43 -8.57
C PRO A 133 -6.11 -12.58 -9.08
N GLN A 134 -6.35 -12.63 -10.39
CA GLN A 134 -6.95 -13.78 -11.05
C GLN A 134 -6.10 -15.05 -10.85
N LEU A 135 -6.76 -16.22 -10.83
CA LEU A 135 -6.14 -17.52 -10.51
C LEU A 135 -4.83 -17.78 -11.28
N LYS A 136 -4.80 -17.52 -12.58
CA LYS A 136 -3.59 -17.69 -13.40
C LYS A 136 -2.41 -16.88 -12.87
N THR A 137 -2.65 -15.63 -12.50
CA THR A 137 -1.62 -14.72 -11.98
C THR A 137 -1.18 -15.17 -10.57
N HIS A 138 -2.14 -15.54 -9.72
CA HIS A 138 -1.85 -16.08 -8.39
C HIS A 138 -0.95 -17.33 -8.47
N ILE A 139 -1.30 -18.31 -9.28
CA ILE A 139 -0.47 -19.50 -9.51
C ILE A 139 0.93 -19.10 -9.99
N GLY A 140 1.03 -18.13 -10.90
CA GLY A 140 2.32 -17.63 -11.38
C GLY A 140 3.19 -17.04 -10.26
N TYR A 141 2.60 -16.35 -9.30
CA TYR A 141 3.32 -15.82 -8.13
C TYR A 141 3.79 -16.95 -7.20
N VAL A 142 2.90 -17.90 -6.89
CA VAL A 142 3.23 -19.06 -6.05
C VAL A 142 4.38 -19.87 -6.65
N LEU A 143 4.33 -20.17 -7.94
CA LEU A 143 5.38 -20.93 -8.63
C LEU A 143 6.75 -20.23 -8.63
N LYS A 144 6.76 -18.89 -8.71
CA LYS A 144 8.01 -18.12 -8.67
C LYS A 144 8.59 -17.99 -7.27
N GLY A 145 7.75 -17.96 -6.23
CA GLY A 145 8.16 -17.87 -4.84
C GLY A 145 8.94 -16.59 -4.48
N VAL A 146 8.78 -15.52 -5.26
CA VAL A 146 9.47 -14.24 -5.05
C VAL A 146 8.50 -13.08 -5.23
N LEU A 147 8.77 -11.96 -4.56
CA LEU A 147 7.99 -10.74 -4.72
C LEU A 147 7.95 -10.32 -6.20
N PRO A 148 6.75 -10.19 -6.81
CA PRO A 148 6.63 -9.77 -8.19
C PRO A 148 7.23 -8.38 -8.41
N ASN A 149 7.90 -8.19 -9.55
CA ASN A 149 8.60 -6.93 -9.85
C ASN A 149 7.67 -5.71 -9.83
N ASP A 150 6.41 -5.90 -10.21
CA ASP A 150 5.41 -4.84 -10.29
C ASP A 150 5.09 -4.22 -8.91
N TYR A 151 5.28 -4.99 -7.84
CA TYR A 151 5.02 -4.54 -6.46
C TYR A 151 6.27 -4.13 -5.69
N LYS A 152 7.48 -4.39 -6.22
CA LYS A 152 8.72 -4.07 -5.51
C LYS A 152 8.82 -2.60 -5.12
N LEU A 153 8.53 -1.69 -6.05
CA LEU A 153 8.61 -0.26 -5.76
C LEU A 153 7.54 0.18 -4.76
N GLN A 154 6.33 -0.40 -4.83
CA GLN A 154 5.27 -0.13 -3.87
C GLN A 154 5.71 -0.56 -2.46
N VAL A 155 6.16 -1.80 -2.30
CA VAL A 155 6.63 -2.34 -1.01
C VAL A 155 7.78 -1.52 -0.45
N HIS A 156 8.84 -1.27 -1.25
CA HIS A 156 9.97 -0.44 -0.80
C HIS A 156 9.56 1.00 -0.47
N GLY A 157 8.61 1.55 -1.21
CA GLY A 157 8.05 2.86 -0.92
C GLY A 157 7.30 2.90 0.40
N CYS A 158 6.48 1.88 0.68
CA CYS A 158 5.80 1.74 1.95
C CYS A 158 6.80 1.56 3.11
N MET A 159 7.84 0.74 2.94
CA MET A 159 8.92 0.61 3.92
C MET A 159 9.63 1.95 4.18
N TYR A 160 9.94 2.70 3.13
CA TYR A 160 10.54 4.03 3.26
C TYR A 160 9.64 5.00 4.03
N ILE A 161 8.34 5.02 3.74
CA ILE A 161 7.37 5.92 4.36
C ILE A 161 7.15 5.55 5.83
N THR A 162 6.95 4.27 6.12
CA THR A 162 6.69 3.79 7.49
C THR A 162 7.95 3.71 8.35
N GLY A 163 9.13 3.61 7.74
CA GLY A 163 10.38 3.35 8.43
C GLY A 163 10.52 1.92 8.93
N LEU A 164 9.68 0.99 8.46
CA LEU A 164 9.76 -0.43 8.77
C LEU A 164 10.78 -1.12 7.87
N ASP A 165 11.58 -2.01 8.43
CA ASP A 165 12.65 -2.72 7.71
C ASP A 165 12.17 -4.01 7.03
N SER A 166 10.93 -4.40 7.24
CA SER A 166 10.36 -5.65 6.74
C SER A 166 8.92 -5.45 6.25
N TRP A 167 8.55 -6.24 5.23
CA TRP A 167 7.23 -6.20 4.62
C TRP A 167 6.83 -7.58 4.12
N ASP A 168 5.68 -8.07 4.51
CA ASP A 168 5.15 -9.32 3.99
C ASP A 168 4.30 -9.03 2.74
N PHE A 169 4.41 -9.91 1.75
CA PHE A 169 3.58 -9.88 0.56
C PHE A 169 2.74 -11.16 0.49
N MET A 170 1.43 -11.01 0.43
CA MET A 170 0.50 -12.12 0.31
C MET A 170 -0.23 -12.06 -1.02
N SER A 171 -0.19 -13.14 -1.79
CA SER A 171 -1.10 -13.36 -2.91
C SER A 171 -2.18 -14.35 -2.50
N PHE A 172 -3.44 -13.98 -2.72
CA PHE A 172 -4.62 -14.76 -2.34
C PHE A 172 -5.62 -14.89 -3.49
N HIS A 173 -6.30 -16.06 -3.60
CA HIS A 173 -7.34 -16.29 -4.61
C HIS A 173 -8.44 -17.17 -4.06
#